data_b81ddf7802d034cabf53d97b6fa748b6
#
_entry.id   b81ddf7802d034cabf53d97b6fa748b6
#
_cell.length_a   1.000
_cell.length_b   1.000
_cell.length_c   1.000
_cell.angle_alpha   90.00
_cell.angle_beta   90.00
_cell.angle_gamma   90.00
#
_symmetry.space_group_name_H-M   'P 1'
#
loop_
_entity.id
_entity.type
_entity.pdbx_description
1 polymer ?
#
loop_
_entity_poly.entity_id
_entity_poly.type
_entity_poly.pdbx_seq_one_letter_code
_entity_poly.pdbx_strand_id
1 'polypeptide(L)'
;MKQTLILGILTLLASALCAQTQADYIPEQLGRDSHHIIQGLGAFVGNERAESQAFDITYMPAGNDVDGIMIINTADYRLTFKLDKQYDLCYELIIDIRSQDFLDQFYNLFATYRTENFDDHRIMSFGNEKLRVTENPSTTSRYRSFKITVE
;
A
#
# COMPACT_ATOMS: atom_id res chain seq x y z
N MET A 1 -16.93 40.32 5.83
CA MET A 1 -16.72 39.19 6.78
C MET A 1 -17.25 37.83 6.30
N LYS A 2 -18.34 37.73 5.52
CA LYS A 2 -18.87 36.41 5.06
C LYS A 2 -18.00 35.71 4.01
N GLN A 3 -17.28 36.45 3.15
CA GLN A 3 -16.44 35.86 2.09
C GLN A 3 -15.16 35.20 2.61
N THR A 4 -14.56 35.72 3.69
CA THR A 4 -13.36 35.15 4.30
C THR A 4 -13.63 33.83 5.02
N LEU A 5 -14.84 33.65 5.55
CA LEU A 5 -15.22 32.40 6.23
C LEU A 5 -15.42 31.25 5.22
N ILE A 6 -15.99 31.53 4.03
CA ILE A 6 -16.22 30.54 2.99
C ILE A 6 -14.91 30.06 2.38
N LEU A 7 -13.93 30.97 2.21
CA LEU A 7 -12.61 30.61 1.71
C LEU A 7 -11.82 29.71 2.68
N GLY A 8 -11.95 29.97 3.99
CA GLY A 8 -11.33 29.15 5.03
C GLY A 8 -11.92 27.73 5.13
N ILE A 9 -13.22 27.57 4.91
CA ILE A 9 -13.88 26.26 4.90
C ILE A 9 -13.54 25.48 3.64
N LEU A 10 -13.43 26.13 2.48
CA LEU A 10 -13.02 25.47 1.24
C LEU A 10 -11.56 24.98 1.29
N THR A 11 -10.65 25.73 1.91
CA THR A 11 -9.25 25.28 2.08
C THR A 11 -9.12 24.14 3.07
N LEU A 12 -9.92 24.10 4.14
CA LEU A 12 -9.96 22.98 5.09
C LEU A 12 -10.57 21.70 4.47
N LEU A 13 -11.59 21.84 3.64
CA LEU A 13 -12.17 20.71 2.89
C LEU A 13 -11.22 20.17 1.82
N ALA A 14 -10.47 21.05 1.13
CA ALA A 14 -9.48 20.63 0.13
C ALA A 14 -8.30 19.90 0.77
N SER A 15 -7.86 20.29 1.96
CA SER A 15 -6.79 19.58 2.68
C SER A 15 -7.24 18.23 3.27
N ALA A 16 -8.52 18.08 3.60
CA ALA A 16 -9.07 16.80 4.05
C ALA A 16 -9.27 15.78 2.90
N LEU A 17 -9.41 16.26 1.65
CA LEU A 17 -9.58 15.41 0.46
C LEU A 17 -8.25 14.93 -0.15
N CYS A 18 -7.10 15.40 0.31
CA CYS A 18 -5.77 15.09 -0.25
C CYS A 18 -4.84 14.32 0.68
N ALA A 19 -5.29 13.85 1.84
CA ALA A 19 -4.47 13.02 2.71
C ALA A 19 -4.70 11.53 2.44
N GLN A 20 -4.48 11.10 1.18
CA GLN A 20 -4.25 9.70 0.91
C GLN A 20 -2.92 9.33 1.60
N THR A 21 -2.98 8.47 2.62
CA THR A 21 -1.78 8.05 3.34
C THR A 21 -0.99 7.05 2.48
N GLN A 22 0.31 6.87 2.78
CA GLN A 22 1.12 5.84 2.10
C GLN A 22 0.49 4.46 2.21
N ALA A 23 -0.17 4.18 3.32
CA ALA A 23 -0.83 2.92 3.53
C ALA A 23 -2.04 2.70 2.59
N ASP A 24 -2.76 3.76 2.20
CA ASP A 24 -3.92 3.67 1.28
C ASP A 24 -3.52 3.25 -0.14
N TYR A 25 -2.30 3.60 -0.57
CA TYR A 25 -1.76 3.21 -1.87
C TYR A 25 -1.62 1.69 -2.02
N ILE A 26 -1.34 0.98 -0.94
CA ILE A 26 -0.94 -0.42 -0.96
C ILE A 26 -2.03 -1.36 -1.48
N PRO A 27 -3.28 -1.33 -0.99
CA PRO A 27 -4.35 -2.21 -1.48
C PRO A 27 -4.69 -2.01 -2.95
N GLU A 28 -4.50 -0.79 -3.48
CA GLU A 28 -4.84 -0.43 -4.86
C GLU A 28 -3.93 -1.11 -5.89
N GLN A 29 -2.82 -1.70 -5.47
CA GLN A 29 -1.84 -2.30 -6.38
C GLN A 29 -2.16 -3.76 -6.75
N LEU A 30 -3.02 -4.43 -5.99
CA LEU A 30 -3.48 -5.78 -6.34
C LEU A 30 -4.31 -5.74 -7.63
N GLY A 31 -4.03 -6.67 -8.53
CA GLY A 31 -4.62 -6.71 -9.86
C GLY A 31 -4.04 -5.69 -10.86
N ARG A 32 -3.05 -4.87 -10.47
CA ARG A 32 -2.35 -3.95 -11.37
C ARG A 32 -1.10 -4.59 -11.95
N ASP A 33 -0.76 -4.20 -13.17
CA ASP A 33 0.51 -4.59 -13.79
C ASP A 33 1.70 -3.78 -13.25
N SER A 34 2.92 -4.25 -13.52
CA SER A 34 4.16 -3.63 -13.05
C SER A 34 4.28 -2.16 -13.47
N HIS A 35 3.81 -1.80 -14.66
CA HIS A 35 3.88 -0.45 -15.18
C HIS A 35 2.98 0.51 -14.38
N HIS A 36 1.74 0.10 -14.08
CA HIS A 36 0.80 0.87 -13.26
C HIS A 36 1.31 1.03 -11.82
N ILE A 37 1.92 -0.02 -11.24
CA ILE A 37 2.50 0.05 -9.90
C ILE A 37 3.62 1.10 -9.86
N ILE A 38 4.52 1.10 -10.84
CA ILE A 38 5.61 2.09 -10.92
C ILE A 38 5.07 3.51 -11.15
N GLN A 39 4.07 3.68 -12.02
CA GLN A 39 3.46 4.98 -12.27
C GLN A 39 2.74 5.53 -11.03
N GLY A 40 1.99 4.68 -10.33
CA GLY A 40 1.30 5.04 -9.10
C GLY A 40 2.29 5.47 -8.01
N LEU A 41 3.40 4.76 -7.87
CA LEU A 41 4.47 5.13 -6.98
C LEU A 41 5.10 6.47 -7.35
N GLY A 42 5.36 6.72 -8.64
CA GLY A 42 5.88 7.98 -9.14
C GLY A 42 4.96 9.17 -8.86
N ALA A 43 3.65 9.00 -9.04
CA ALA A 43 2.66 10.01 -8.71
C ALA A 43 2.61 10.29 -7.20
N PHE A 44 2.71 9.26 -6.39
CA PHE A 44 2.77 9.36 -4.93
C PHE A 44 4.00 10.11 -4.45
N VAL A 45 5.20 9.75 -4.94
CA VAL A 45 6.47 10.42 -4.63
C VAL A 45 6.48 11.88 -5.10
N GLY A 46 5.85 12.18 -6.23
CA GLY A 46 5.76 13.55 -6.77
C GLY A 46 4.85 14.48 -5.94
N ASN A 47 3.85 13.93 -5.26
CA ASN A 47 2.91 14.69 -4.44
C ASN A 47 3.44 14.98 -3.03
N GLU A 48 4.20 14.07 -2.45
CA GLU A 48 4.96 14.33 -1.23
C GLU A 48 6.33 14.82 -1.67
N ARG A 49 6.63 16.11 -1.49
CA ARG A 49 7.98 16.66 -1.72
C ARG A 49 8.99 15.73 -1.08
N ALA A 50 9.50 14.81 -1.87
CA ALA A 50 10.36 13.71 -1.46
C ALA A 50 11.79 14.21 -1.21
N GLU A 51 11.96 15.20 -0.33
CA GLU A 51 13.28 15.61 0.10
C GLU A 51 13.94 14.59 1.04
N SER A 52 13.25 13.50 1.42
CA SER A 52 13.81 12.59 2.44
C SER A 52 13.61 11.08 2.25
N GLN A 53 12.87 10.60 1.27
CA GLN A 53 12.70 9.17 1.10
C GLN A 53 13.31 8.67 -0.21
N ALA A 54 14.53 8.16 -0.13
CA ALA A 54 15.11 7.37 -1.23
C ALA A 54 14.33 6.06 -1.35
N PHE A 55 13.66 5.86 -2.49
CA PHE A 55 13.07 4.57 -2.86
C PHE A 55 14.12 3.77 -3.62
N ASP A 56 14.36 2.55 -3.16
CA ASP A 56 15.10 1.57 -3.93
C ASP A 56 14.12 0.60 -4.57
N ILE A 57 14.08 0.57 -5.90
CA ILE A 57 13.18 -0.28 -6.67
C ILE A 57 14.01 -1.34 -7.38
N THR A 58 13.70 -2.60 -7.10
CA THR A 58 14.22 -3.74 -7.83
C THR A 58 13.08 -4.43 -8.56
N TYR A 59 13.20 -4.60 -9.88
CA TYR A 59 12.24 -5.32 -10.69
C TYR A 59 12.89 -6.48 -11.41
N MET A 60 12.38 -7.68 -11.17
CA MET A 60 12.73 -8.89 -11.88
C MET A 60 11.51 -9.32 -12.69
N PRO A 61 11.53 -9.14 -14.03
CA PRO A 61 10.38 -9.48 -14.86
C PRO A 61 10.10 -10.97 -14.82
N ALA A 62 8.85 -11.33 -15.06
CA ALA A 62 8.44 -12.72 -15.22
C ALA A 62 9.20 -13.38 -16.36
N GLY A 63 9.61 -14.63 -16.16
CA GLY A 63 10.20 -15.49 -17.19
C GLY A 63 9.22 -16.56 -17.67
N ASN A 64 9.66 -17.44 -18.59
CA ASN A 64 8.80 -18.47 -19.17
C ASN A 64 8.14 -19.41 -18.15
N ASP A 65 8.74 -19.59 -16.97
CA ASP A 65 8.25 -20.50 -15.92
C ASP A 65 8.29 -19.89 -14.52
N VAL A 66 8.64 -18.61 -14.38
CA VAL A 66 8.83 -17.93 -13.10
C VAL A 66 8.02 -16.63 -13.05
N ASP A 67 7.29 -16.43 -11.96
CA ASP A 67 6.57 -15.19 -11.70
C ASP A 67 7.54 -14.01 -11.54
N GLY A 68 7.05 -12.81 -11.91
CA GLY A 68 7.79 -11.57 -11.73
C GLY A 68 7.78 -11.15 -10.25
N ILE A 69 8.84 -10.43 -9.85
CA ILE A 69 8.94 -9.85 -8.52
C ILE A 69 9.35 -8.39 -8.65
N MET A 70 8.58 -7.51 -7.99
CA MET A 70 8.97 -6.12 -7.80
C MET A 70 9.13 -5.84 -6.31
N ILE A 71 10.24 -5.21 -5.94
CA ILE A 71 10.54 -4.84 -4.56
C ILE A 71 10.71 -3.34 -4.49
N ILE A 72 9.98 -2.70 -3.58
CA ILE A 72 10.13 -1.30 -3.21
C ILE A 72 10.62 -1.25 -1.78
N ASN A 73 11.77 -0.62 -1.57
CA ASN A 73 12.43 -0.59 -0.27
C ASN A 73 12.58 0.86 0.19
N THR A 74 12.08 1.15 1.39
CA THR A 74 12.17 2.45 2.05
C THR A 74 12.78 2.29 3.45
N ALA A 75 13.00 3.38 4.17
CA ALA A 75 13.39 3.33 5.57
C ALA A 75 12.32 2.67 6.46
N ASP A 76 11.04 2.94 6.17
CA ASP A 76 9.90 2.59 7.02
C ASP A 76 9.28 1.24 6.69
N TYR A 77 9.38 0.80 5.42
CA TYR A 77 8.79 -0.45 4.96
C TYR A 77 9.49 -1.01 3.73
N ARG A 78 9.20 -2.28 3.45
CA ARG A 78 9.52 -2.95 2.20
C ARG A 78 8.25 -3.56 1.65
N LEU A 79 7.95 -3.28 0.37
CA LEU A 79 6.88 -3.90 -0.39
C LEU A 79 7.47 -4.93 -1.35
N THR A 80 6.89 -6.12 -1.39
CA THR A 80 7.24 -7.15 -2.37
C THR A 80 5.98 -7.55 -3.11
N PHE A 81 5.91 -7.19 -4.40
CA PHE A 81 4.83 -7.53 -5.30
C PHE A 81 5.19 -8.80 -6.06
N LYS A 82 4.31 -9.80 -6.05
CA LYS A 82 4.43 -10.96 -6.92
C LYS A 82 3.48 -10.79 -8.10
N LEU A 83 4.04 -10.90 -9.28
CA LEU A 83 3.37 -10.65 -10.56
C LEU A 83 3.25 -11.96 -11.31
N ASP A 84 2.04 -12.29 -11.76
CA ASP A 84 1.84 -13.53 -12.50
C ASP A 84 2.60 -13.52 -13.84
N LYS A 85 3.07 -14.69 -14.24
CA LYS A 85 3.91 -14.86 -15.42
C LYS A 85 3.20 -14.63 -16.75
N GLN A 86 1.88 -14.65 -16.78
CA GLN A 86 1.11 -14.58 -18.01
C GLN A 86 0.69 -13.15 -18.36
N TYR A 87 0.28 -12.36 -17.34
CA TYR A 87 -0.31 -11.04 -17.54
C TYR A 87 0.43 -9.93 -16.81
N ASP A 88 1.49 -10.26 -16.06
CA ASP A 88 2.26 -9.31 -15.22
C ASP A 88 1.38 -8.60 -14.16
N LEU A 89 0.29 -9.25 -13.72
CA LEU A 89 -0.62 -8.69 -12.74
C LEU A 89 -0.23 -9.08 -11.31
N CYS A 90 -0.27 -8.11 -10.41
CA CYS A 90 0.01 -8.35 -9.00
C CYS A 90 -1.10 -9.21 -8.36
N TYR A 91 -0.76 -10.40 -7.91
CA TYR A 91 -1.68 -11.32 -7.24
C TYR A 91 -1.40 -11.47 -5.75
N GLU A 92 -0.20 -11.13 -5.30
CA GLU A 92 0.21 -11.18 -3.90
C GLU A 92 1.12 -10.01 -3.57
N LEU A 93 0.87 -9.37 -2.45
CA LEU A 93 1.70 -8.30 -1.91
C LEU A 93 2.15 -8.67 -0.49
N ILE A 94 3.45 -8.58 -0.24
CA ILE A 94 4.04 -8.74 1.09
C ILE A 94 4.54 -7.37 1.55
N ILE A 95 4.21 -7.03 2.79
CA ILE A 95 4.62 -5.77 3.43
C ILE A 95 5.43 -6.10 4.67
N ASP A 96 6.67 -5.71 4.70
CA ASP A 96 7.53 -5.77 5.89
C ASP A 96 7.62 -4.36 6.48
N ILE A 97 6.98 -4.12 7.61
CA ILE A 97 6.90 -2.81 8.27
C ILE A 97 8.03 -2.68 9.29
N ARG A 98 8.77 -1.58 9.22
CA ARG A 98 9.96 -1.29 10.02
C ARG A 98 9.77 -0.15 11.01
N SER A 99 8.83 0.77 10.75
CA SER A 99 8.54 1.90 11.63
C SER A 99 7.19 1.74 12.32
N GLN A 100 7.09 2.24 13.56
CA GLN A 100 5.84 2.23 14.30
C GLN A 100 4.80 3.16 13.65
N ASP A 101 5.23 4.31 13.18
CA ASP A 101 4.34 5.29 12.55
C ASP A 101 3.65 4.72 11.31
N PHE A 102 4.39 3.99 10.48
CA PHE A 102 3.79 3.32 9.32
C PHE A 102 2.90 2.14 9.73
N LEU A 103 3.25 1.41 10.79
CA LEU A 103 2.42 0.34 11.34
C LEU A 103 1.07 0.88 11.80
N ASP A 104 1.05 2.01 12.49
CA ASP A 104 -0.17 2.66 12.95
C ASP A 104 -1.03 3.14 11.77
N GLN A 105 -0.43 3.72 10.74
CA GLN A 105 -1.12 4.05 9.48
C GLN A 105 -1.72 2.80 8.82
N PHE A 106 -0.96 1.72 8.75
CA PHE A 106 -1.42 0.46 8.16
C PHE A 106 -2.60 -0.14 8.94
N TYR A 107 -2.56 -0.12 10.28
CA TYR A 107 -3.69 -0.56 11.09
C TYR A 107 -4.93 0.34 10.96
N ASN A 108 -4.75 1.62 10.69
CA ASN A 108 -5.87 2.53 10.42
C ASN A 108 -6.64 2.17 9.16
N LEU A 109 -6.05 1.46 8.18
CA LEU A 109 -6.79 0.91 7.05
C LEU A 109 -7.93 -0.02 7.49
N PHE A 110 -7.69 -0.87 8.51
CA PHE A 110 -8.72 -1.77 9.02
C PHE A 110 -9.87 -1.05 9.72
N ALA A 111 -9.62 0.18 10.23
CA ALA A 111 -10.66 1.03 10.79
C ALA A 111 -11.43 1.81 9.70
N THR A 112 -10.76 2.13 8.59
CA THR A 112 -11.34 2.89 7.46
C THR A 112 -12.20 1.99 6.57
N TYR A 113 -11.77 0.76 6.33
CA TYR A 113 -12.47 -0.20 5.48
C TYR A 113 -13.20 -1.25 6.31
N ARG A 114 -14.37 -1.69 5.81
CA ARG A 114 -15.10 -2.78 6.47
C ARG A 114 -14.21 -4.01 6.56
N THR A 115 -13.93 -4.46 7.79
CA THR A 115 -13.02 -5.58 8.06
C THR A 115 -13.72 -6.65 8.90
N GLU A 116 -13.60 -7.89 8.46
CA GLU A 116 -14.04 -9.09 9.19
C GLU A 116 -12.78 -9.78 9.74
N ASN A 117 -12.76 -10.08 11.05
CA ASN A 117 -11.61 -10.69 11.70
C ASN A 117 -11.84 -12.20 11.88
N PHE A 118 -10.84 -12.99 11.52
CA PHE A 118 -10.73 -14.42 11.75
C PHE A 118 -9.50 -14.73 12.60
N ASP A 119 -9.33 -15.97 13.05
CA ASP A 119 -8.25 -16.34 13.96
C ASP A 119 -6.85 -16.13 13.37
N ASP A 120 -6.69 -16.39 12.07
CA ASP A 120 -5.40 -16.39 11.37
C ASP A 120 -5.28 -15.31 10.28
N HIS A 121 -6.38 -14.61 9.96
CA HIS A 121 -6.40 -13.57 8.92
C HIS A 121 -7.52 -12.56 9.13
N ARG A 122 -7.52 -11.52 8.30
CA ARG A 122 -8.60 -10.53 8.18
C ARG A 122 -9.06 -10.44 6.75
N ILE A 123 -10.36 -10.22 6.56
CA ILE A 123 -10.93 -9.91 5.24
C ILE A 123 -11.31 -8.44 5.24
N MET A 124 -10.67 -7.65 4.40
CA MET A 124 -10.93 -6.23 4.23
C MET A 124 -11.68 -6.00 2.92
N SER A 125 -12.82 -5.32 2.98
CA SER A 125 -13.57 -4.93 1.79
C SER A 125 -12.98 -3.63 1.22
N PHE A 126 -12.46 -3.68 0.01
CA PHE A 126 -11.85 -2.57 -0.69
C PHE A 126 -12.56 -2.37 -2.05
N GLY A 127 -13.41 -1.36 -2.14
CA GLY A 127 -14.28 -1.20 -3.30
C GLY A 127 -15.19 -2.41 -3.48
N ASN A 128 -15.10 -3.05 -4.64
CA ASN A 128 -15.84 -4.27 -4.97
C ASN A 128 -15.08 -5.56 -4.68
N GLU A 129 -13.86 -5.46 -4.19
CA GLU A 129 -12.97 -6.58 -3.94
C GLU A 129 -12.89 -6.92 -2.45
N LYS A 130 -12.56 -8.15 -2.17
CA LYS A 130 -12.22 -8.61 -0.83
C LYS A 130 -10.75 -8.98 -0.80
N LEU A 131 -10.05 -8.41 0.16
CA LEU A 131 -8.63 -8.63 0.37
C LEU A 131 -8.42 -9.47 1.63
N ARG A 132 -7.73 -10.58 1.49
CA ARG A 132 -7.27 -11.37 2.63
C ARG A 132 -5.95 -10.82 3.11
N VAL A 133 -5.89 -10.44 4.38
CA VAL A 133 -4.69 -9.94 5.05
C VAL A 133 -4.28 -10.92 6.13
N THR A 134 -3.11 -11.53 5.96
CA THR A 134 -2.54 -12.48 6.91
C THR A 134 -1.28 -11.88 7.52
N GLU A 135 -1.20 -11.83 8.85
CA GLU A 135 0.02 -11.45 9.55
C GLU A 135 0.95 -12.67 9.60
N ASN A 136 2.15 -12.56 9.05
CA ASN A 136 3.15 -13.60 9.16
C ASN A 136 3.84 -13.49 10.53
N PRO A 137 3.98 -14.59 11.28
CA PRO A 137 4.73 -14.56 12.52
C PRO A 137 6.18 -14.17 12.21
N SER A 138 6.56 -12.97 12.65
CA SER A 138 7.93 -12.49 12.47
C SER A 138 8.86 -13.31 13.34
N THR A 139 9.92 -13.83 12.75
CA THR A 139 11.00 -14.51 13.47
C THR A 139 11.89 -13.55 14.25
N THR A 140 11.73 -12.23 14.03
CA THR A 140 12.48 -11.18 14.72
C THR A 140 11.52 -10.13 15.25
N SER A 141 11.62 -9.79 16.52
CA SER A 141 10.71 -8.91 17.27
C SER A 141 10.66 -7.43 16.79
N ARG A 142 11.37 -7.07 15.74
CA ARG A 142 11.49 -5.69 15.27
C ARG A 142 10.61 -5.35 14.06
N TYR A 143 10.06 -6.33 13.36
CA TYR A 143 9.34 -6.10 12.11
C TYR A 143 8.01 -6.85 12.12
N ARG A 144 6.96 -6.21 11.61
CA ARG A 144 5.69 -6.85 11.31
C ARG A 144 5.62 -7.12 9.82
N SER A 145 5.22 -8.31 9.45
CA SER A 145 5.08 -8.73 8.06
C SER A 145 3.65 -9.15 7.78
N PHE A 146 3.08 -8.63 6.70
CA PHE A 146 1.72 -8.93 6.28
C PHE A 146 1.74 -9.41 4.83
N LYS A 147 0.92 -10.40 4.55
CA LYS A 147 0.61 -10.85 3.21
C LYS A 147 -0.80 -10.44 2.84
N ILE A 148 -0.97 -9.85 1.67
CA ILE A 148 -2.27 -9.42 1.13
C ILE A 148 -2.48 -10.11 -0.22
N THR A 149 -3.67 -10.72 -0.38
CA THR A 149 -4.12 -11.37 -1.62
C THR A 149 -5.56 -10.99 -1.88
N VAL A 150 -6.00 -11.06 -3.14
CA VAL A 150 -7.44 -11.01 -3.48
C VAL A 150 -8.06 -12.35 -3.07
N GLU A 151 -9.26 -12.30 -2.48
CA GLU A 151 -10.01 -13.50 -2.06
C GLU A 151 -10.93 -14.04 -3.16
#